data_e621fa51c275da7d5afed23566f59bec
#
_entry.id   e621fa51c275da7d5afed23566f59bec
#
_cell.length_a   1.000
_cell.length_b   1.000
_cell.length_c   1.000
_cell.angle_alpha   90.00
_cell.angle_beta   90.00
_cell.angle_gamma   90.00
#
_symmetry.space_group_name_H-M   'P 1'
#
loop_
_entity.id
_entity.type
_entity.pdbx_description
1 polymer ?
#
loop_
_entity_poly.entity_id
_entity_poly.type
_entity_poly.pdbx_seq_one_letter_code
_entity_poly.pdbx_strand_id
1 'polypeptide(L)'
;MVSKESCRNEIRAAIRQLSDRCLYSAAKWAGEQLVGIEQDSSNFTPSNTRFQRGSSSIRRRFSTNESISTPQPSVGFSQPPATPLPQEDEVIDGDLYLLAKSYFDCREYRRASHVLRDQMSKKSVFLRCYALYLAGEKRKEEEMVELEGPLGKSDAINRELVSLERELSALKRTGAIDSFGLYLYGVVLKEKGNESLARASLVESVNSYPWNWSAWSELQSLCTSIEILNSLNLNNHWMKEFFLGSAYQELRMHSESLAKYEYLQGIFSFSNYIQAQTAKAQYSLREFDQVEIMFEDLLRNDPYRVEDMDLYSNVLYAKEACAALSYLAHKVFLTDKYRPESCCIVGNYYSLKGQHEKAVMYFRRALKLNKKYLSAWTLMGHEYVEMKNTSAAIDAYRRAVDVNPCDYRAWYGLGQAYEMMGMPFYALHYFRKSIFFLPNDSRLWIAMAKCYQSEQLHMLEEAIKCYKRAVNCGDTEGIALNQLAKLHQKLGRNEEAAFYFEKDLERMDAEGLEGPNMFEALVFLATHLKTNKKFDEAEVYCTRLLDYSGPEKEKAKSLLRGIRMAQTGFPSMDMEHFPL
;
A
#
# COMPACT_ATOMS: atom_id res chain seq x y z
N MET A 1 -17.65 20.11 -17.10
CA MET A 1 -16.19 19.93 -16.88
C MET A 1 -15.69 21.08 -16.03
N VAL A 2 -14.99 20.81 -14.97
CA VAL A 2 -14.37 21.86 -14.14
C VAL A 2 -13.21 22.45 -14.95
N SER A 3 -13.12 23.79 -15.05
CA SER A 3 -12.02 24.45 -15.77
C SER A 3 -10.70 24.20 -15.04
N LYS A 4 -9.65 23.81 -15.76
CA LYS A 4 -8.29 23.64 -15.20
C LYS A 4 -7.79 24.91 -14.49
N GLU A 5 -8.14 26.06 -15.02
CA GLU A 5 -7.78 27.38 -14.44
C GLU A 5 -8.52 27.66 -13.12
N SER A 6 -9.82 27.30 -13.02
CA SER A 6 -10.58 27.40 -11.78
C SER A 6 -9.96 26.54 -10.69
N CYS A 7 -9.66 25.25 -10.98
CA CYS A 7 -8.97 24.36 -10.05
C CYS A 7 -7.64 24.94 -9.56
N ARG A 8 -6.85 25.54 -10.44
CA ARG A 8 -5.57 26.17 -10.06
C ARG A 8 -5.76 27.31 -9.06
N ASN A 9 -6.70 28.19 -9.33
CA ASN A 9 -6.95 29.35 -8.47
C ASN A 9 -7.49 28.91 -7.10
N GLU A 10 -8.38 27.93 -7.09
CA GLU A 10 -8.90 27.32 -5.87
C GLU A 10 -7.77 26.68 -5.03
N ILE A 11 -6.92 25.88 -5.66
CA ILE A 11 -5.80 25.20 -4.98
C ILE A 11 -4.77 26.22 -4.45
N ARG A 12 -4.45 27.29 -5.22
CA ARG A 12 -3.55 28.35 -4.75
C ARG A 12 -4.09 29.06 -3.50
N ALA A 13 -5.39 29.35 -3.48
CA ALA A 13 -6.04 29.93 -2.30
C ALA A 13 -6.04 28.95 -1.13
N ALA A 14 -6.32 27.68 -1.40
CA ALA A 14 -6.32 26.62 -0.40
C ALA A 14 -4.94 26.43 0.26
N ILE A 15 -3.85 26.40 -0.51
CA ILE A 15 -2.48 26.25 0.02
C ILE A 15 -2.18 27.36 1.03
N ARG A 16 -2.54 28.60 0.74
CA ARG A 16 -2.33 29.74 1.65
C ARG A 16 -3.11 29.54 2.95
N GLN A 17 -4.40 29.24 2.86
CA GLN A 17 -5.25 29.03 4.04
C GLN A 17 -4.83 27.86 4.92
N LEU A 18 -4.40 26.74 4.28
CA LEU A 18 -3.91 25.54 4.98
C LEU A 18 -2.57 25.81 5.68
N SER A 19 -1.63 26.47 4.97
CA SER A 19 -0.32 26.85 5.54
C SER A 19 -0.46 27.83 6.70
N ASP A 20 -1.39 28.77 6.59
CA ASP A 20 -1.66 29.71 7.67
C ASP A 20 -2.17 29.03 8.93
N ARG A 21 -2.88 27.93 8.80
CA ARG A 21 -3.41 27.13 9.92
C ARG A 21 -2.49 25.97 10.33
N CYS A 22 -1.25 25.96 9.84
CA CYS A 22 -0.24 24.93 10.12
C CYS A 22 -0.67 23.48 9.72
N LEU A 23 -1.57 23.35 8.76
CA LEU A 23 -1.95 22.08 8.16
C LEU A 23 -1.02 21.72 7.00
N TYR A 24 0.26 21.52 7.32
CA TYR A 24 1.35 21.37 6.34
C TYR A 24 1.19 20.16 5.43
N SER A 25 0.66 19.05 5.94
CA SER A 25 0.41 17.84 5.14
C SER A 25 -0.61 18.10 4.03
N ALA A 26 -1.74 18.73 4.36
CA ALA A 26 -2.74 19.08 3.35
C ALA A 26 -2.25 20.17 2.39
N ALA A 27 -1.46 21.15 2.89
CA ALA A 27 -0.85 22.19 2.04
C ALA A 27 0.17 21.59 1.05
N LYS A 28 1.01 20.64 1.51
CA LYS A 28 1.94 19.88 0.65
C LYS A 28 1.18 19.13 -0.44
N TRP A 29 0.19 18.32 -0.06
CA TRP A 29 -0.65 17.58 -0.99
C TRP A 29 -1.28 18.49 -2.05
N ALA A 30 -1.86 19.62 -1.62
CA ALA A 30 -2.45 20.59 -2.53
C ALA A 30 -1.39 21.21 -3.48
N GLY A 31 -0.18 21.46 -2.98
CA GLY A 31 0.95 21.96 -3.79
C GLY A 31 1.37 20.96 -4.87
N GLU A 32 1.44 19.67 -4.55
CA GLU A 32 1.74 18.61 -5.51
C GLU A 32 0.65 18.53 -6.61
N GLN A 33 -0.65 18.65 -6.25
CA GLN A 33 -1.72 18.66 -7.22
C GLN A 33 -1.69 19.94 -8.10
N LEU A 34 -1.31 21.08 -7.55
CA LEU A 34 -1.18 22.34 -8.32
C LEU A 34 -0.14 22.22 -9.44
N VAL A 35 1.01 21.59 -9.15
CA VAL A 35 2.06 21.33 -10.14
C VAL A 35 1.61 20.27 -11.16
N GLY A 36 0.78 19.32 -10.74
CA GLY A 36 0.26 18.25 -11.58
C GLY A 36 -0.74 18.68 -12.66
N ILE A 37 -1.30 19.91 -12.58
CA ILE A 37 -2.17 20.44 -13.63
C ILE A 37 -1.32 20.97 -14.79
N GLU A 38 -1.62 20.53 -16.01
CA GLU A 38 -0.96 20.98 -17.24
C GLU A 38 -1.03 22.50 -17.41
N GLN A 39 0.07 23.15 -17.69
CA GLN A 39 0.09 24.58 -18.03
C GLN A 39 -0.30 24.76 -19.48
N ASP A 40 -1.40 25.49 -19.76
CA ASP A 40 -1.72 25.92 -21.10
C ASP A 40 -0.55 26.80 -21.60
N SER A 41 0.20 26.27 -22.55
CA SER A 41 1.39 26.92 -23.15
C SER A 41 1.06 28.19 -23.95
N SER A 42 -0.22 28.60 -23.99
CA SER A 42 -0.67 29.76 -24.78
C SER A 42 -0.42 31.14 -24.13
N ASN A 43 0.07 31.20 -22.88
CA ASN A 43 0.30 32.46 -22.14
C ASN A 43 1.77 32.73 -21.76
N PHE A 44 2.73 31.98 -22.27
CA PHE A 44 4.14 32.33 -22.15
C PHE A 44 4.54 33.30 -23.28
N THR A 45 4.40 34.61 -23.03
CA THR A 45 5.28 35.57 -23.69
C THR A 45 6.69 35.33 -23.16
N PRO A 46 7.64 34.92 -23.98
CA PRO A 46 9.02 34.73 -23.52
C PRO A 46 9.57 36.12 -23.14
N SER A 47 9.71 36.38 -21.86
CA SER A 47 10.56 37.48 -21.41
C SER A 47 11.99 37.11 -21.80
N ASN A 48 12.47 37.74 -22.87
CA ASN A 48 13.85 37.66 -23.34
C ASN A 48 14.80 38.23 -22.26
N THR A 49 15.18 37.42 -21.29
CA THR A 49 16.37 37.65 -20.50
C THR A 49 17.49 36.78 -21.10
N ARG A 50 18.17 37.34 -22.12
CA ARG A 50 19.47 36.88 -22.56
C ARG A 50 20.44 36.92 -21.38
N PHE A 51 20.69 35.79 -20.78
CA PHE A 51 21.88 35.62 -19.94
C PHE A 51 23.12 35.67 -20.85
N GLN A 52 23.76 36.83 -20.95
CA GLN A 52 25.11 36.92 -21.45
C GLN A 52 26.06 36.28 -20.42
N ARG A 53 26.73 35.21 -20.85
CA ARG A 53 27.92 34.69 -20.18
C ARG A 53 29.00 35.74 -20.26
N GLY A 54 29.30 36.40 -19.16
CA GLY A 54 30.48 37.23 -18.98
C GLY A 54 31.44 36.56 -18.00
N SER A 55 32.59 36.19 -18.48
CA SER A 55 33.70 35.62 -17.72
C SER A 55 34.27 36.62 -16.72
N SER A 56 34.62 36.07 -15.60
CA SER A 56 35.53 36.50 -14.53
C SER A 56 36.44 37.69 -14.75
N SER A 57 36.46 38.63 -13.82
CA SER A 57 37.71 38.97 -13.12
C SER A 57 37.43 39.83 -11.85
N ILE A 58 38.03 39.41 -10.80
CA ILE A 58 38.09 40.08 -9.47
C ILE A 58 38.95 41.31 -9.59
N ARG A 59 38.45 42.50 -9.22
CA ARG A 59 39.27 43.56 -8.63
C ARG A 59 38.48 44.45 -7.68
N ARG A 60 38.86 44.40 -6.41
CA ARG A 60 38.49 45.37 -5.35
C ARG A 60 39.07 46.73 -5.73
N ARG A 61 38.27 47.80 -5.57
CA ARG A 61 38.77 49.13 -5.16
C ARG A 61 37.71 49.86 -4.39
N PHE A 62 38.11 50.23 -3.20
CA PHE A 62 37.47 51.27 -2.35
C PHE A 62 37.73 52.64 -2.98
N SER A 63 36.75 53.53 -2.98
CA SER A 63 36.98 54.94 -2.64
C SER A 63 35.67 55.72 -2.46
N THR A 64 35.72 56.55 -1.52
CA THR A 64 34.86 57.51 -0.84
C THR A 64 34.35 58.65 -1.72
N ASN A 65 33.18 59.17 -1.25
CA ASN A 65 32.69 60.57 -1.21
C ASN A 65 32.30 61.32 -2.50
N GLU A 66 31.16 61.86 -2.50
CA GLU A 66 30.62 63.18 -2.27
C GLU A 66 29.38 63.52 -3.14
N SER A 67 28.42 63.97 -2.47
CA SER A 67 27.30 64.90 -2.65
C SER A 67 27.09 65.69 -3.94
N ILE A 68 25.80 65.98 -4.23
CA ILE A 68 25.13 67.23 -4.63
C ILE A 68 24.22 67.13 -5.86
N SER A 69 22.95 67.52 -5.58
CA SER A 69 21.92 68.21 -6.37
C SER A 69 21.02 67.48 -7.38
N THR A 70 19.77 67.59 -7.04
CA THR A 70 18.55 67.46 -7.88
C THR A 70 18.54 68.28 -9.16
N PRO A 71 17.71 67.97 -10.20
CA PRO A 71 16.25 68.13 -10.11
C PRO A 71 15.42 67.02 -10.80
N GLN A 72 14.17 66.94 -10.41
CA GLN A 72 13.09 66.14 -11.03
C GLN A 72 12.81 66.54 -12.49
N PRO A 73 12.22 65.58 -13.29
CA PRO A 73 10.76 65.65 -13.49
C PRO A 73 10.03 64.31 -13.49
N SER A 74 8.78 64.41 -13.06
CA SER A 74 7.65 63.51 -13.10
C SER A 74 7.54 62.55 -14.29
N VAL A 75 7.50 61.23 -14.02
CA VAL A 75 6.83 60.27 -14.86
C VAL A 75 6.05 59.30 -13.99
N GLY A 76 4.80 59.10 -14.36
CA GLY A 76 3.75 58.45 -13.61
C GLY A 76 4.10 57.07 -13.05
N PHE A 77 3.86 56.92 -11.77
CA PHE A 77 3.76 55.64 -11.12
C PHE A 77 2.46 54.96 -11.55
N SER A 78 2.59 53.91 -12.37
CA SER A 78 1.54 52.89 -12.44
C SER A 78 1.55 52.16 -11.08
N GLN A 79 0.50 52.33 -10.31
CA GLN A 79 0.25 51.59 -9.07
C GLN A 79 0.36 50.09 -9.33
N PRO A 80 1.09 49.31 -8.51
CA PRO A 80 0.95 47.88 -8.52
C PRO A 80 -0.49 47.51 -8.19
N PRO A 81 -1.02 46.39 -8.74
CA PRO A 81 -2.37 45.94 -8.44
C PRO A 81 -2.56 45.84 -6.95
N ALA A 82 -3.63 46.48 -6.44
CA ALA A 82 -3.96 46.51 -5.03
C ALA A 82 -3.92 45.08 -4.47
N THR A 83 -3.04 44.86 -3.51
CA THR A 83 -3.12 43.70 -2.62
C THR A 83 -4.52 43.69 -2.02
N PRO A 84 -5.28 42.56 -2.09
CA PRO A 84 -6.58 42.50 -1.45
C PRO A 84 -6.40 42.91 0.02
N LEU A 85 -7.23 43.85 0.47
CA LEU A 85 -7.31 44.30 1.84
C LEU A 85 -7.36 43.07 2.75
N PRO A 86 -6.56 43.00 3.86
CA PRO A 86 -6.67 41.94 4.83
C PRO A 86 -8.10 41.81 5.31
N GLN A 87 -8.63 40.60 5.39
CA GLN A 87 -9.94 40.37 5.98
C GLN A 87 -9.92 40.91 7.42
N GLU A 88 -11.01 41.49 7.89
CA GLU A 88 -11.11 42.16 9.20
C GLU A 88 -10.59 41.31 10.36
N ASP A 89 -10.71 39.97 10.28
CA ASP A 89 -10.17 39.01 11.23
C ASP A 89 -8.62 38.96 11.27
N GLU A 90 -7.91 39.40 10.21
CA GLU A 90 -6.45 39.41 10.15
C GLU A 90 -5.83 40.61 10.88
N VAL A 91 -6.61 41.65 11.10
CA VAL A 91 -6.13 42.90 11.76
C VAL A 91 -6.20 42.80 13.29
N ILE A 92 -7.14 42.00 13.82
CA ILE A 92 -7.44 41.97 15.27
C ILE A 92 -6.39 41.17 16.07
N ASP A 93 -5.91 40.03 15.53
CA ASP A 93 -5.02 39.09 16.25
C ASP A 93 -3.61 38.98 15.65
N GLY A 94 -3.26 39.84 14.69
CA GLY A 94 -2.13 39.70 13.78
C GLY A 94 -0.80 39.34 14.42
N ASP A 95 -0.34 40.12 15.39
CA ASP A 95 0.99 39.95 16.02
C ASP A 95 1.03 38.75 16.94
N LEU A 96 -0.01 38.56 17.77
CA LEU A 96 -0.11 37.41 18.67
C LEU A 96 -0.26 36.10 17.92
N TYR A 97 -0.99 36.14 16.81
CA TYR A 97 -1.13 34.96 15.92
C TYR A 97 0.22 34.59 15.29
N LEU A 98 0.98 35.55 14.77
CA LEU A 98 2.31 35.31 14.19
C LEU A 98 3.30 34.76 15.24
N LEU A 99 3.26 35.31 16.46
CA LEU A 99 4.06 34.78 17.57
C LEU A 99 3.67 33.34 17.91
N ALA A 100 2.37 33.07 18.04
CA ALA A 100 1.88 31.71 18.31
C ALA A 100 2.22 30.72 17.21
N LYS A 101 2.12 31.13 15.93
CA LYS A 101 2.55 30.33 14.78
C LYS A 101 4.04 30.01 14.84
N SER A 102 4.89 30.98 15.19
CA SER A 102 6.33 30.77 15.37
C SER A 102 6.63 29.76 16.50
N TYR A 103 5.90 29.82 17.62
CA TYR A 103 6.02 28.79 18.66
C TYR A 103 5.53 27.42 18.19
N PHE A 104 4.46 27.38 17.41
CA PHE A 104 3.95 26.13 16.82
C PHE A 104 5.00 25.50 15.90
N ASP A 105 5.63 26.28 15.03
CA ASP A 105 6.67 25.84 14.10
C ASP A 105 7.92 25.33 14.83
N CYS A 106 8.23 25.93 16.01
CA CYS A 106 9.27 25.45 16.93
C CYS A 106 8.83 24.21 17.76
N ARG A 107 7.61 23.67 17.54
CA ARG A 107 7.02 22.55 18.30
C ARG A 107 6.80 22.85 19.78
N GLU A 108 6.71 24.13 20.17
CA GLU A 108 6.40 24.60 21.51
C GLU A 108 4.88 24.77 21.68
N TYR A 109 4.13 23.71 21.49
CA TYR A 109 2.67 23.71 21.36
C TYR A 109 1.92 24.33 22.55
N ARG A 110 2.39 24.11 23.78
CA ARG A 110 1.76 24.70 24.98
C ARG A 110 1.94 26.22 25.03
N ARG A 111 3.08 26.72 24.59
CA ARG A 111 3.33 28.18 24.51
C ARG A 111 2.43 28.82 23.45
N ALA A 112 2.33 28.18 22.27
CA ALA A 112 1.43 28.61 21.19
C ALA A 112 -0.02 28.69 21.66
N SER A 113 -0.52 27.65 22.34
CA SER A 113 -1.87 27.65 22.91
C SER A 113 -2.08 28.70 23.98
N HIS A 114 -1.09 28.97 24.83
CA HIS A 114 -1.17 29.96 25.91
C HIS A 114 -1.30 31.38 25.38
N VAL A 115 -0.50 31.77 24.38
CA VAL A 115 -0.54 33.10 23.77
C VAL A 115 -1.90 33.41 23.14
N LEU A 116 -2.58 32.40 22.60
CA LEU A 116 -3.88 32.57 21.96
C LEU A 116 -5.08 32.36 22.90
N ARG A 117 -4.86 32.30 24.22
CA ARG A 117 -5.90 31.94 25.18
C ARG A 117 -7.11 32.88 25.14
N ASP A 118 -6.89 34.16 25.00
CA ASP A 118 -7.93 35.19 25.06
C ASP A 118 -8.36 35.68 23.69
N GLN A 119 -7.84 35.06 22.61
CA GLN A 119 -8.16 35.43 21.24
C GLN A 119 -9.44 34.72 20.75
N MET A 120 -10.31 35.46 20.07
CA MET A 120 -11.64 34.97 19.66
C MET A 120 -11.78 34.78 18.15
N SER A 121 -10.76 35.14 17.35
CA SER A 121 -10.84 34.91 15.90
C SER A 121 -10.88 33.40 15.60
N LYS A 122 -11.65 33.02 14.57
CA LYS A 122 -11.79 31.58 14.19
C LYS A 122 -10.45 30.93 13.92
N LYS A 123 -9.51 31.70 13.33
CA LYS A 123 -8.15 31.25 13.00
C LYS A 123 -7.31 31.01 14.25
N SER A 124 -7.36 31.93 15.23
CA SER A 124 -6.65 31.83 16.50
C SER A 124 -7.22 30.73 17.39
N VAL A 125 -8.54 30.59 17.43
CA VAL A 125 -9.21 29.50 18.17
C VAL A 125 -8.82 28.14 17.60
N PHE A 126 -8.83 27.99 16.26
CA PHE A 126 -8.39 26.74 15.64
C PHE A 126 -6.93 26.41 16.01
N LEU A 127 -5.99 27.34 15.82
CA LEU A 127 -4.57 27.11 16.10
C LEU A 127 -4.33 26.79 17.58
N ARG A 128 -5.04 27.45 18.49
CA ARG A 128 -4.99 27.19 19.94
C ARG A 128 -5.41 25.75 20.27
N CYS A 129 -6.57 25.32 19.77
CA CYS A 129 -7.09 23.99 20.00
C CYS A 129 -6.22 22.92 19.34
N TYR A 130 -5.71 23.18 18.13
CA TYR A 130 -4.84 22.27 17.41
C TYR A 130 -3.46 22.12 18.10
N ALA A 131 -2.88 23.21 18.57
CA ALA A 131 -1.66 23.18 19.37
C ALA A 131 -1.86 22.38 20.68
N LEU A 132 -3.01 22.55 21.35
CA LEU A 132 -3.31 21.80 22.56
C LEU A 132 -3.48 20.30 22.29
N TYR A 133 -4.13 19.94 21.18
CA TYR A 133 -4.25 18.55 20.72
C TYR A 133 -2.87 17.91 20.48
N LEU A 134 -1.98 18.61 19.75
CA LEU A 134 -0.62 18.12 19.49
C LEU A 134 0.25 18.07 20.74
N ALA A 135 0.06 19.00 21.69
CA ALA A 135 0.75 18.93 22.99
C ALA A 135 0.37 17.66 23.76
N GLY A 136 -0.90 17.28 23.70
CA GLY A 136 -1.40 16.05 24.31
C GLY A 136 -0.90 14.78 23.60
N GLU A 137 -0.87 14.76 22.26
CA GLU A 137 -0.31 13.64 21.50
C GLU A 137 1.18 13.46 21.75
N LYS A 138 1.96 14.57 21.75
CA LYS A 138 3.38 14.53 22.07
C LYS A 138 3.63 13.90 23.46
N ARG A 139 2.86 14.32 24.47
CA ARG A 139 2.96 13.76 25.81
C ARG A 139 2.57 12.28 25.85
N LYS A 140 1.52 11.88 25.14
CA LYS A 140 1.09 10.50 25.02
C LYS A 140 2.21 9.64 24.41
N GLU A 141 2.90 10.12 23.38
CA GLU A 141 4.05 9.43 22.78
C GLU A 141 5.22 9.31 23.74
N GLU A 142 5.53 10.37 24.51
CA GLU A 142 6.56 10.36 25.54
C GLU A 142 6.23 9.33 26.64
N GLU A 143 5.00 9.34 27.18
CA GLU A 143 4.52 8.35 28.16
C GLU A 143 4.53 6.92 27.60
N MET A 144 4.21 6.73 26.30
CA MET A 144 4.29 5.41 25.65
C MET A 144 5.72 4.86 25.57
N VAL A 145 6.72 5.71 25.39
CA VAL A 145 8.13 5.31 25.36
C VAL A 145 8.62 4.92 26.76
N GLU A 146 8.21 5.66 27.79
CA GLU A 146 8.60 5.39 29.18
C GLU A 146 7.93 4.13 29.76
N LEU A 147 6.66 3.87 29.38
CA LEU A 147 5.85 2.75 29.89
C LEU A 147 6.01 1.46 29.07
N GLU A 148 6.94 1.42 28.12
CA GLU A 148 7.16 0.24 27.28
C GLU A 148 7.75 -0.92 28.10
N GLY A 149 6.87 -1.64 28.82
CA GLY A 149 7.19 -2.89 29.51
C GLY A 149 7.36 -4.05 28.53
N PRO A 150 7.77 -5.24 29.01
CA PRO A 150 7.98 -6.44 28.17
C PRO A 150 6.76 -6.88 27.36
N LEU A 151 5.56 -6.45 27.72
CA LEU A 151 4.30 -6.73 27.01
C LEU A 151 3.91 -5.65 26.01
N GLY A 152 4.64 -4.52 25.92
CA GLY A 152 4.49 -3.49 24.89
C GLY A 152 3.10 -2.85 24.77
N LYS A 153 2.24 -2.96 25.77
CA LYS A 153 0.95 -2.28 25.85
C LYS A 153 1.08 -1.11 26.81
N SER A 154 0.99 0.09 26.26
CA SER A 154 0.85 1.31 27.05
C SER A 154 -0.56 1.85 26.82
N ASP A 155 -1.31 2.05 27.88
CA ASP A 155 -2.65 2.65 27.88
C ASP A 155 -2.56 4.19 27.96
N ALA A 156 -1.47 4.79 27.46
CA ALA A 156 -1.30 6.23 27.44
C ALA A 156 -2.39 6.90 26.60
N ILE A 157 -3.15 7.78 27.20
CA ILE A 157 -4.28 8.50 26.59
C ILE A 157 -3.95 9.98 26.54
N ASN A 158 -4.31 10.66 25.46
CA ASN A 158 -4.25 12.10 25.39
C ASN A 158 -5.28 12.74 26.36
N ARG A 159 -4.77 13.34 27.43
CA ARG A 159 -5.61 13.92 28.51
C ARG A 159 -6.34 15.19 28.09
N GLU A 160 -5.85 15.85 27.05
CA GLU A 160 -6.43 17.12 26.57
C GLU A 160 -7.72 16.92 25.75
N LEU A 161 -8.03 15.67 25.32
CA LEU A 161 -9.21 15.36 24.49
C LEU A 161 -10.52 15.76 25.16
N VAL A 162 -10.63 15.63 26.50
CA VAL A 162 -11.87 15.93 27.23
C VAL A 162 -12.13 17.44 27.26
N SER A 163 -11.09 18.25 27.46
CA SER A 163 -11.21 19.71 27.46
C SER A 163 -11.51 20.24 26.07
N LEU A 164 -10.84 19.70 25.04
CA LEU A 164 -11.05 20.05 23.64
C LEU A 164 -12.45 19.71 23.16
N GLU A 165 -12.98 18.53 23.51
CA GLU A 165 -14.35 18.17 23.15
C GLU A 165 -15.38 19.14 23.73
N ARG A 166 -15.23 19.53 25.01
CA ARG A 166 -16.13 20.49 25.65
C ARG A 166 -16.10 21.83 24.94
N GLU A 167 -14.92 22.34 24.66
CA GLU A 167 -14.73 23.62 23.98
C GLU A 167 -15.29 23.59 22.55
N LEU A 168 -14.89 22.61 21.74
CA LEU A 168 -15.33 22.50 20.36
C LEU A 168 -16.83 22.20 20.24
N SER A 169 -17.40 21.41 21.15
CA SER A 169 -18.85 21.18 21.19
C SER A 169 -19.63 22.45 21.58
N ALA A 170 -19.09 23.28 22.47
CA ALA A 170 -19.70 24.57 22.79
C ALA A 170 -19.66 25.52 21.60
N LEU A 171 -18.51 25.63 20.88
CA LEU A 171 -18.39 26.40 19.67
C LEU A 171 -19.33 25.91 18.55
N LYS A 172 -19.53 24.59 18.43
CA LYS A 172 -20.47 24.04 17.46
C LYS A 172 -21.91 24.42 17.79
N ARG A 173 -22.31 24.38 19.08
CA ARG A 173 -23.65 24.78 19.52
C ARG A 173 -23.93 26.26 19.32
N THR A 174 -22.94 27.11 19.47
CA THR A 174 -23.08 28.57 19.24
C THR A 174 -22.98 28.96 17.77
N GLY A 175 -22.66 28.03 16.87
CA GLY A 175 -22.43 28.29 15.44
C GLY A 175 -21.14 29.11 15.15
N ALA A 176 -20.26 29.27 16.13
CA ALA A 176 -19.02 30.01 16.00
C ALA A 176 -17.86 29.18 15.42
N ILE A 177 -18.06 27.87 15.22
CA ILE A 177 -17.06 26.94 14.68
C ILE A 177 -16.92 27.10 13.17
N ASP A 178 -15.69 27.10 12.66
CA ASP A 178 -15.41 27.06 11.21
C ASP A 178 -15.19 25.63 10.69
N SER A 179 -14.99 25.48 9.39
CA SER A 179 -14.73 24.19 8.75
C SER A 179 -13.49 23.48 9.30
N PHE A 180 -12.46 24.23 9.71
CA PHE A 180 -11.24 23.68 10.30
C PHE A 180 -11.46 23.24 11.76
N GLY A 181 -12.24 24.01 12.51
CA GLY A 181 -12.69 23.60 13.83
C GLY A 181 -13.55 22.35 13.81
N LEU A 182 -14.45 22.20 12.82
CA LEU A 182 -15.21 20.97 12.59
C LEU A 182 -14.32 19.78 12.27
N TYR A 183 -13.26 19.97 11.48
CA TYR A 183 -12.25 18.96 11.22
C TYR A 183 -11.59 18.49 12.53
N LEU A 184 -11.07 19.44 13.33
CA LEU A 184 -10.43 19.11 14.60
C LEU A 184 -11.41 18.43 15.57
N TYR A 185 -12.66 18.86 15.60
CA TYR A 185 -13.70 18.23 16.41
C TYR A 185 -13.96 16.79 15.98
N GLY A 186 -13.98 16.53 14.67
CA GLY A 186 -14.07 15.17 14.11
C GLY A 186 -12.90 14.28 14.55
N VAL A 187 -11.66 14.80 14.51
CA VAL A 187 -10.45 14.10 14.99
C VAL A 187 -10.55 13.77 16.49
N VAL A 188 -10.94 14.74 17.32
CA VAL A 188 -11.09 14.53 18.77
C VAL A 188 -12.17 13.47 19.08
N LEU A 189 -13.30 13.49 18.38
CA LEU A 189 -14.37 12.50 18.56
C LEU A 189 -13.93 11.10 18.12
N LYS A 190 -13.16 11.00 17.04
CA LYS A 190 -12.58 9.74 16.56
C LYS A 190 -11.66 9.12 17.59
N GLU A 191 -10.72 9.89 18.14
CA GLU A 191 -9.79 9.43 19.19
C GLU A 191 -10.52 9.00 20.49
N LYS A 192 -11.71 9.54 20.73
CA LYS A 192 -12.59 9.11 21.85
C LYS A 192 -13.47 7.90 21.52
N GLY A 193 -13.44 7.37 20.31
CA GLY A 193 -14.23 6.23 19.87
C GLY A 193 -15.66 6.56 19.43
N ASN A 194 -16.03 7.84 19.30
CA ASN A 194 -17.37 8.27 18.86
C ASN A 194 -17.44 8.40 17.33
N GLU A 195 -17.31 7.28 16.61
CA GLU A 195 -17.18 7.25 15.15
C GLU A 195 -18.34 7.89 14.38
N SER A 196 -19.59 7.71 14.85
CA SER A 196 -20.78 8.24 14.15
C SER A 196 -20.80 9.77 14.17
N LEU A 197 -20.50 10.37 15.32
CA LEU A 197 -20.45 11.83 15.47
C LEU A 197 -19.20 12.40 14.79
N ALA A 198 -18.09 11.68 14.83
CA ALA A 198 -16.86 12.06 14.10
C ALA A 198 -17.12 12.13 12.60
N ARG A 199 -17.76 11.11 12.00
CA ARG A 199 -18.16 11.11 10.59
C ARG A 199 -19.05 12.29 10.24
N ALA A 200 -20.08 12.52 11.02
CA ALA A 200 -21.00 13.64 10.77
C ALA A 200 -20.27 15.00 10.76
N SER A 201 -19.36 15.21 11.73
CA SER A 201 -18.59 16.46 11.83
C SER A 201 -17.57 16.61 10.69
N LEU A 202 -16.93 15.50 10.28
CA LEU A 202 -15.99 15.51 9.14
C LEU A 202 -16.72 15.74 7.81
N VAL A 203 -17.89 15.13 7.59
CA VAL A 203 -18.73 15.40 6.41
C VAL A 203 -19.14 16.87 6.34
N GLU A 204 -19.54 17.46 7.46
CA GLU A 204 -19.86 18.88 7.55
C GLU A 204 -18.62 19.76 7.22
N SER A 205 -17.45 19.39 7.71
CA SER A 205 -16.18 20.06 7.43
C SER A 205 -15.82 20.03 5.94
N VAL A 206 -15.83 18.84 5.31
CA VAL A 206 -15.45 18.71 3.89
C VAL A 206 -16.47 19.31 2.94
N ASN A 207 -17.75 19.35 3.31
CA ASN A 207 -18.78 20.02 2.54
C ASN A 207 -18.66 21.54 2.62
N SER A 208 -18.19 22.07 3.75
CA SER A 208 -17.98 23.52 3.95
C SER A 208 -16.64 23.99 3.34
N TYR A 209 -15.59 23.18 3.42
CA TYR A 209 -14.26 23.49 2.88
C TYR A 209 -13.62 22.24 2.26
N PRO A 210 -13.86 21.95 0.97
CA PRO A 210 -13.44 20.70 0.33
C PRO A 210 -11.93 20.52 0.18
N TRP A 211 -11.14 21.58 0.19
CA TRP A 211 -9.70 21.53 -0.11
C TRP A 211 -8.82 21.01 1.02
N ASN A 212 -9.37 20.74 2.20
CA ASN A 212 -8.64 20.18 3.31
C ASN A 212 -8.48 18.64 3.16
N TRP A 213 -7.41 18.20 2.50
CA TRP A 213 -7.15 16.76 2.30
C TRP A 213 -7.03 15.99 3.63
N SER A 214 -6.52 16.62 4.69
CA SER A 214 -6.46 15.97 6.01
C SER A 214 -7.86 15.58 6.54
N ALA A 215 -8.89 16.40 6.28
CA ALA A 215 -10.25 16.04 6.69
C ALA A 215 -10.81 14.85 5.89
N TRP A 216 -10.50 14.77 4.60
CA TRP A 216 -10.85 13.62 3.77
C TRP A 216 -10.14 12.34 4.20
N SER A 217 -8.85 12.42 4.54
CA SER A 217 -8.06 11.29 5.03
C SER A 217 -8.60 10.75 6.37
N GLU A 218 -8.98 11.63 7.29
CA GLU A 218 -9.61 11.21 8.55
C GLU A 218 -11.00 10.60 8.32
N LEU A 219 -11.79 11.16 7.41
CA LEU A 219 -13.09 10.58 7.04
C LEU A 219 -12.93 9.19 6.40
N GLN A 220 -11.91 9.01 5.54
CA GLN A 220 -11.60 7.73 4.92
C GLN A 220 -11.34 6.64 5.96
N SER A 221 -10.56 6.94 6.99
CA SER A 221 -10.25 5.98 8.05
C SER A 221 -11.48 5.49 8.84
N LEU A 222 -12.59 6.23 8.78
CA LEU A 222 -13.89 5.86 9.39
C LEU A 222 -14.83 5.13 8.42
N CYS A 223 -14.45 4.98 7.15
CA CYS A 223 -15.24 4.29 6.13
C CYS A 223 -14.77 2.82 6.02
N THR A 224 -15.26 1.96 6.89
CA THR A 224 -14.87 0.55 6.94
C THR A 224 -15.65 -0.36 5.98
N SER A 225 -16.74 0.14 5.40
CA SER A 225 -17.56 -0.61 4.44
C SER A 225 -18.11 0.29 3.33
N ILE A 226 -18.47 -0.34 2.20
CA ILE A 226 -19.06 0.37 1.06
C ILE A 226 -20.42 0.98 1.39
N GLU A 227 -21.18 0.35 2.28
CA GLU A 227 -22.48 0.84 2.72
C GLU A 227 -22.32 2.18 3.46
N ILE A 228 -21.32 2.27 4.34
CA ILE A 228 -20.98 3.51 5.05
C ILE A 228 -20.56 4.57 4.04
N LEU A 229 -19.69 4.23 3.08
CA LEU A 229 -19.22 5.17 2.06
C LEU A 229 -20.39 5.74 1.24
N ASN A 230 -21.32 4.90 0.81
CA ASN A 230 -22.49 5.29 0.03
C ASN A 230 -23.53 6.08 0.84
N SER A 231 -23.54 5.94 2.16
CA SER A 231 -24.44 6.69 3.06
C SER A 231 -23.99 8.13 3.29
N LEU A 232 -22.76 8.50 2.89
CA LEU A 232 -22.22 9.84 3.11
C LEU A 232 -22.87 10.85 2.16
N ASN A 233 -23.44 11.90 2.73
CA ASN A 233 -23.98 13.02 1.95
C ASN A 233 -22.86 14.03 1.62
N LEU A 234 -22.17 13.81 0.50
CA LEU A 234 -21.04 14.60 0.05
C LEU A 234 -21.43 15.49 -1.14
N ASN A 235 -21.06 16.77 -1.05
CA ASN A 235 -21.27 17.72 -2.14
C ASN A 235 -20.52 17.30 -3.42
N ASN A 236 -21.05 17.69 -4.57
CA ASN A 236 -20.40 17.40 -5.85
C ASN A 236 -19.22 18.35 -6.08
N HIS A 237 -18.02 17.87 -5.79
CA HIS A 237 -16.76 18.60 -5.95
C HIS A 237 -15.67 17.67 -6.49
N TRP A 238 -14.71 18.17 -7.26
CA TRP A 238 -13.63 17.33 -7.83
C TRP A 238 -12.76 16.65 -6.74
N MET A 239 -12.61 17.24 -5.55
CA MET A 239 -11.95 16.62 -4.40
C MET A 239 -12.62 15.32 -3.94
N LYS A 240 -13.95 15.20 -4.14
CA LYS A 240 -14.68 13.96 -3.86
C LYS A 240 -14.17 12.79 -4.70
N GLU A 241 -13.74 13.02 -5.95
CA GLU A 241 -13.21 11.97 -6.81
C GLU A 241 -11.87 11.43 -6.29
N PHE A 242 -10.99 12.29 -5.76
CA PHE A 242 -9.77 11.86 -5.07
C PHE A 242 -10.08 11.02 -3.84
N PHE A 243 -11.03 11.47 -3.03
CA PHE A 243 -11.48 10.74 -1.85
C PHE A 243 -12.06 9.37 -2.22
N LEU A 244 -12.95 9.31 -3.21
CA LEU A 244 -13.54 8.04 -3.65
C LEU A 244 -12.48 7.09 -4.22
N GLY A 245 -11.53 7.57 -5.02
CA GLY A 245 -10.41 6.76 -5.51
C GLY A 245 -9.61 6.14 -4.37
N SER A 246 -9.27 6.93 -3.36
CA SER A 246 -8.53 6.47 -2.19
C SER A 246 -9.37 5.54 -1.29
N ALA A 247 -10.66 5.84 -1.08
CA ALA A 247 -11.56 5.02 -0.28
C ALA A 247 -11.83 3.64 -0.92
N TYR A 248 -12.06 3.59 -2.24
CA TYR A 248 -12.20 2.33 -2.96
C TYR A 248 -10.93 1.47 -2.88
N GLN A 249 -9.75 2.09 -2.87
CA GLN A 249 -8.50 1.38 -2.73
C GLN A 249 -8.36 0.71 -1.35
N GLU A 250 -8.73 1.40 -0.27
CA GLU A 250 -8.76 0.83 1.09
C GLU A 250 -9.82 -0.28 1.22
N LEU A 251 -10.98 -0.12 0.53
CA LEU A 251 -12.04 -1.13 0.48
C LEU A 251 -11.76 -2.25 -0.54
N ARG A 252 -10.58 -2.26 -1.18
CA ARG A 252 -10.11 -3.27 -2.15
C ARG A 252 -10.93 -3.37 -3.43
N MET A 253 -11.62 -2.31 -3.79
CA MET A 253 -12.31 -2.16 -5.06
C MET A 253 -11.35 -1.50 -6.07
N HIS A 254 -10.35 -2.26 -6.50
CA HIS A 254 -9.23 -1.70 -7.27
C HIS A 254 -9.63 -1.22 -8.66
N SER A 255 -10.58 -1.90 -9.32
CA SER A 255 -11.12 -1.51 -10.63
C SER A 255 -11.84 -0.15 -10.58
N GLU A 256 -12.67 0.05 -9.57
CA GLU A 256 -13.38 1.30 -9.35
C GLU A 256 -12.43 2.44 -8.97
N SER A 257 -11.40 2.12 -8.15
CA SER A 257 -10.35 3.05 -7.79
C SER A 257 -9.58 3.51 -9.04
N LEU A 258 -9.16 2.58 -9.91
CA LEU A 258 -8.48 2.90 -11.16
C LEU A 258 -9.32 3.80 -12.08
N ALA A 259 -10.59 3.50 -12.26
CA ALA A 259 -11.49 4.33 -13.06
C ALA A 259 -11.59 5.77 -12.52
N LYS A 260 -11.53 5.97 -11.19
CA LYS A 260 -11.50 7.30 -10.59
C LYS A 260 -10.19 8.03 -10.85
N TYR A 261 -9.04 7.33 -10.73
CA TYR A 261 -7.74 7.93 -11.00
C TYR A 261 -7.53 8.23 -12.49
N GLU A 262 -8.03 7.41 -13.40
CA GLU A 262 -8.03 7.69 -14.85
C GLU A 262 -8.84 8.97 -15.17
N TYR A 263 -10.01 9.12 -14.57
CA TYR A 263 -10.79 10.35 -14.71
C TYR A 263 -10.01 11.58 -14.22
N LEU A 264 -9.36 11.47 -13.05
CA LEU A 264 -8.57 12.55 -12.47
C LEU A 264 -7.31 12.86 -13.29
N GLN A 265 -6.68 11.85 -13.90
CA GLN A 265 -5.52 12.03 -14.77
C GLN A 265 -5.82 12.90 -15.98
N GLY A 266 -7.07 12.91 -16.46
CA GLY A 266 -7.53 13.83 -17.51
C GLY A 266 -7.44 15.32 -17.12
N ILE A 267 -7.53 15.64 -15.81
CA ILE A 267 -7.43 17.00 -15.26
C ILE A 267 -6.00 17.28 -14.77
N PHE A 268 -5.41 16.33 -14.04
CA PHE A 268 -4.12 16.43 -13.36
C PHE A 268 -3.08 15.52 -14.05
N SER A 269 -2.78 15.81 -15.30
CA SER A 269 -2.00 14.92 -16.20
C SER A 269 -0.59 14.60 -15.69
N PHE A 270 0.02 15.48 -14.91
CA PHE A 270 1.38 15.35 -14.39
C PHE A 270 1.45 15.16 -12.86
N SER A 271 0.35 14.72 -12.25
CA SER A 271 0.33 14.50 -10.81
C SER A 271 1.08 13.22 -10.42
N ASN A 272 2.21 13.37 -9.73
CA ASN A 272 2.96 12.25 -9.14
C ASN A 272 2.13 11.49 -8.10
N TYR A 273 1.19 12.14 -7.41
CA TYR A 273 0.29 11.50 -6.46
C TYR A 273 -0.64 10.51 -7.16
N ILE A 274 -1.31 10.94 -8.25
CA ILE A 274 -2.21 10.06 -9.01
C ILE A 274 -1.43 8.87 -9.56
N GLN A 275 -0.26 9.11 -10.13
CA GLN A 275 0.59 8.04 -10.66
C GLN A 275 0.98 7.02 -9.56
N ALA A 276 1.35 7.50 -8.37
CA ALA A 276 1.67 6.62 -7.24
C ALA A 276 0.45 5.81 -6.78
N GLN A 277 -0.74 6.43 -6.70
CA GLN A 277 -1.96 5.73 -6.29
C GLN A 277 -2.43 4.72 -7.35
N THR A 278 -2.29 5.05 -8.63
CA THR A 278 -2.55 4.09 -9.74
C THR A 278 -1.59 2.89 -9.66
N ALA A 279 -0.29 3.13 -9.45
CA ALA A 279 0.68 2.07 -9.26
C ALA A 279 0.35 1.18 -8.04
N LYS A 280 -0.15 1.78 -6.94
CA LYS A 280 -0.59 1.03 -5.76
C LYS A 280 -1.83 0.17 -6.05
N ALA A 281 -2.78 0.64 -6.86
CA ALA A 281 -3.94 -0.14 -7.28
C ALA A 281 -3.53 -1.31 -8.20
N GLN A 282 -2.66 -1.07 -9.18
CA GLN A 282 -2.12 -2.12 -10.07
C GLN A 282 -1.26 -3.14 -9.31
N TYR A 283 -0.48 -2.71 -8.31
CA TYR A 283 0.22 -3.64 -7.42
C TYR A 283 -0.73 -4.62 -6.74
N SER A 284 -1.90 -4.13 -6.31
CA SER A 284 -2.92 -4.99 -5.70
C SER A 284 -3.55 -5.97 -6.69
N LEU A 285 -3.57 -5.62 -7.99
CA LEU A 285 -3.98 -6.48 -9.11
C LEU A 285 -2.84 -7.39 -9.61
N ARG A 286 -1.62 -7.26 -9.05
CA ARG A 286 -0.42 -8.03 -9.39
C ARG A 286 0.18 -7.76 -10.78
N GLU A 287 -0.08 -6.62 -11.35
CA GLU A 287 0.51 -6.19 -12.62
C GLU A 287 1.91 -5.59 -12.38
N PHE A 288 2.84 -6.40 -11.89
CA PHE A 288 4.15 -5.95 -11.39
C PHE A 288 5.01 -5.26 -12.46
N ASP A 289 4.90 -5.64 -13.73
CA ASP A 289 5.67 -5.03 -14.81
C ASP A 289 5.25 -3.59 -15.08
N GLN A 290 3.94 -3.32 -15.09
CA GLN A 290 3.42 -1.97 -15.24
C GLN A 290 3.78 -1.10 -14.02
N VAL A 291 3.68 -1.67 -12.82
CA VAL A 291 4.02 -0.98 -11.57
C VAL A 291 5.48 -0.57 -11.55
N GLU A 292 6.40 -1.42 -12.00
CA GLU A 292 7.83 -1.11 -12.09
C GLU A 292 8.09 0.09 -13.00
N ILE A 293 7.51 0.10 -14.21
CA ILE A 293 7.64 1.21 -15.16
C ILE A 293 7.13 2.52 -14.53
N MET A 294 5.96 2.48 -13.87
CA MET A 294 5.37 3.67 -13.25
C MET A 294 6.24 4.23 -12.12
N PHE A 295 6.83 3.38 -11.27
CA PHE A 295 7.73 3.84 -10.21
C PHE A 295 9.08 4.34 -10.76
N GLU A 296 9.59 3.77 -11.84
CA GLU A 296 10.77 4.32 -12.52
C GLU A 296 10.51 5.73 -13.06
N ASP A 297 9.36 5.95 -13.68
CA ASP A 297 8.96 7.27 -14.17
C ASP A 297 8.75 8.26 -13.02
N LEU A 298 8.15 7.82 -11.90
CA LEU A 298 8.06 8.62 -10.68
C LEU A 298 9.44 9.05 -10.16
N LEU A 299 10.41 8.13 -10.13
CA LEU A 299 11.78 8.42 -9.69
C LEU A 299 12.57 9.29 -10.67
N ARG A 300 12.19 9.32 -11.95
CA ARG A 300 12.75 10.29 -12.94
C ARG A 300 12.21 11.68 -12.68
N ASN A 301 10.92 11.81 -12.39
CA ASN A 301 10.26 13.09 -12.13
C ASN A 301 10.63 13.66 -10.75
N ASP A 302 10.69 12.79 -9.72
CA ASP A 302 11.05 13.15 -8.35
C ASP A 302 12.10 12.18 -7.79
N PRO A 303 13.40 12.47 -8.01
CA PRO A 303 14.50 11.60 -7.60
C PRO A 303 14.66 11.42 -6.08
N TYR A 304 14.08 12.31 -5.27
CA TYR A 304 14.20 12.31 -3.81
C TYR A 304 12.93 11.82 -3.12
N ARG A 305 11.95 11.33 -3.86
CA ARG A 305 10.73 10.77 -3.30
C ARG A 305 11.03 9.51 -2.50
N VAL A 306 10.51 9.47 -1.29
CA VAL A 306 10.59 8.29 -0.41
C VAL A 306 9.20 7.69 -0.17
N GLU A 307 8.15 8.51 -0.28
CA GLU A 307 6.76 8.07 -0.11
C GLU A 307 6.37 7.02 -1.15
N ASP A 308 5.74 5.93 -0.70
CA ASP A 308 5.31 4.77 -1.50
C ASP A 308 6.47 3.95 -2.13
N MET A 309 7.74 4.29 -1.87
CA MET A 309 8.89 3.55 -2.40
C MET A 309 9.10 2.20 -1.70
N ASP A 310 8.55 2.01 -0.51
CA ASP A 310 8.48 0.70 0.17
C ASP A 310 7.66 -0.30 -0.66
N LEU A 311 6.58 0.16 -1.30
CA LEU A 311 5.77 -0.65 -2.19
C LEU A 311 6.54 -1.03 -3.46
N TYR A 312 7.30 -0.09 -4.05
CA TYR A 312 8.22 -0.39 -5.15
C TYR A 312 9.29 -1.41 -4.74
N SER A 313 9.83 -1.31 -3.53
CA SER A 313 10.78 -2.30 -3.01
C SER A 313 10.18 -3.70 -2.89
N ASN A 314 8.88 -3.83 -2.58
CA ASN A 314 8.18 -5.12 -2.54
C ASN A 314 8.03 -5.72 -3.96
N VAL A 315 7.80 -4.88 -4.98
CA VAL A 315 7.78 -5.34 -6.39
C VAL A 315 9.14 -5.87 -6.81
N LEU A 316 10.21 -5.10 -6.53
CA LEU A 316 11.59 -5.51 -6.87
C LEU A 316 12.00 -6.79 -6.10
N TYR A 317 11.54 -6.94 -4.87
CA TYR A 317 11.74 -8.15 -4.09
C TYR A 317 11.02 -9.36 -4.72
N ALA A 318 9.76 -9.19 -5.12
CA ALA A 318 8.98 -10.25 -5.76
C ALA A 318 9.55 -10.67 -7.13
N LYS A 319 10.19 -9.76 -7.84
CA LYS A 319 10.90 -10.01 -9.12
C LYS A 319 12.36 -10.47 -8.92
N GLU A 320 12.81 -10.61 -7.68
CA GLU A 320 14.20 -10.96 -7.34
C GLU A 320 15.26 -10.02 -7.98
N ALA A 321 14.88 -8.76 -8.24
CA ALA A 321 15.71 -7.76 -8.90
C ALA A 321 16.76 -7.16 -7.95
N CYS A 322 17.76 -7.96 -7.54
CA CYS A 322 18.78 -7.60 -6.55
C CYS A 322 19.51 -6.28 -6.85
N ALA A 323 19.86 -6.03 -8.11
CA ALA A 323 20.61 -4.83 -8.51
C ALA A 323 19.78 -3.56 -8.34
N ALA A 324 18.52 -3.57 -8.82
CA ALA A 324 17.60 -2.45 -8.72
C ALA A 324 17.23 -2.14 -7.26
N LEU A 325 16.96 -3.19 -6.46
CA LEU A 325 16.66 -3.04 -5.03
C LEU A 325 17.87 -2.52 -4.24
N SER A 326 19.09 -2.96 -4.57
CA SER A 326 20.32 -2.43 -3.98
C SER A 326 20.49 -0.94 -4.26
N TYR A 327 20.29 -0.53 -5.51
CA TYR A 327 20.36 0.88 -5.91
C TYR A 327 19.31 1.72 -5.17
N LEU A 328 18.06 1.26 -5.14
CA LEU A 328 16.98 1.95 -4.43
C LEU A 328 17.29 2.10 -2.94
N ALA A 329 17.74 1.03 -2.28
CA ALA A 329 18.07 1.03 -0.86
C ALA A 329 19.17 2.05 -0.53
N HIS A 330 20.24 2.10 -1.33
CA HIS A 330 21.32 3.07 -1.14
C HIS A 330 20.86 4.51 -1.37
N LYS A 331 20.09 4.75 -2.44
CA LYS A 331 19.57 6.07 -2.78
C LYS A 331 18.67 6.62 -1.66
N VAL A 332 17.71 5.81 -1.18
CA VAL A 332 16.78 6.22 -0.14
C VAL A 332 17.49 6.40 1.20
N PHE A 333 18.47 5.56 1.53
CA PHE A 333 19.28 5.72 2.74
C PHE A 333 20.08 7.03 2.76
N LEU A 334 20.57 7.49 1.61
CA LEU A 334 21.26 8.78 1.48
C LEU A 334 20.28 9.96 1.54
N THR A 335 19.06 9.78 1.06
CA THR A 335 18.04 10.84 1.04
C THR A 335 17.47 11.09 2.44
N ASP A 336 16.90 10.06 3.06
CA ASP A 336 16.35 10.15 4.42
C ASP A 336 16.33 8.77 5.11
N LYS A 337 17.32 8.50 5.93
CA LYS A 337 17.48 7.23 6.66
C LYS A 337 16.58 7.07 7.88
N TYR A 338 15.88 8.12 8.29
CA TYR A 338 15.04 8.14 9.50
C TYR A 338 13.54 8.08 9.18
N ARG A 339 13.17 7.64 7.99
CA ARG A 339 11.77 7.34 7.65
C ARG A 339 11.48 5.85 7.77
N PRO A 340 10.25 5.48 8.18
CA PRO A 340 9.85 4.07 8.25
C PRO A 340 9.94 3.38 6.88
N GLU A 341 9.54 4.05 5.79
CA GLU A 341 9.62 3.54 4.42
C GLU A 341 11.07 3.19 4.05
N SER A 342 12.01 4.10 4.33
CA SER A 342 13.44 3.89 4.07
C SER A 342 13.98 2.67 4.81
N CYS A 343 13.59 2.51 6.06
CA CYS A 343 13.99 1.33 6.85
C CYS A 343 13.42 0.04 6.25
N CYS A 344 12.17 0.04 5.76
CA CYS A 344 11.57 -1.12 5.12
C CYS A 344 12.25 -1.49 3.81
N ILE A 345 12.59 -0.51 2.97
CA ILE A 345 13.33 -0.73 1.71
C ILE A 345 14.69 -1.39 1.99
N VAL A 346 15.43 -0.87 2.98
CA VAL A 346 16.73 -1.45 3.36
C VAL A 346 16.54 -2.85 3.98
N GLY A 347 15.46 -3.05 4.74
CA GLY A 347 15.08 -4.37 5.26
C GLY A 347 14.86 -5.39 4.15
N ASN A 348 14.06 -5.06 3.13
CA ASN A 348 13.81 -5.91 1.96
C ASN A 348 15.10 -6.23 1.20
N TYR A 349 16.03 -5.27 1.08
CA TYR A 349 17.32 -5.51 0.46
C TYR A 349 18.16 -6.55 1.23
N TYR A 350 18.21 -6.47 2.57
CA TYR A 350 18.91 -7.47 3.37
C TYR A 350 18.20 -8.82 3.38
N SER A 351 16.88 -8.84 3.33
CA SER A 351 16.08 -10.05 3.17
C SER A 351 16.42 -10.79 1.88
N LEU A 352 16.43 -10.10 0.74
CA LEU A 352 16.77 -10.68 -0.56
C LEU A 352 18.21 -11.22 -0.62
N LYS A 353 19.10 -10.68 0.23
CA LYS A 353 20.48 -11.22 0.42
C LYS A 353 20.56 -12.40 1.40
N GLY A 354 19.46 -12.88 1.94
CA GLY A 354 19.43 -13.93 2.96
C GLY A 354 19.97 -13.50 4.33
N GLN A 355 20.11 -12.18 4.58
CA GLN A 355 20.60 -11.65 5.86
C GLN A 355 19.41 -11.27 6.76
N HIS A 356 18.61 -12.27 7.13
CA HIS A 356 17.34 -12.11 7.84
C HIS A 356 17.46 -11.35 9.17
N GLU A 357 18.53 -11.57 9.95
CA GLU A 357 18.75 -10.85 11.21
C GLU A 357 18.90 -9.34 11.00
N LYS A 358 19.61 -8.92 9.93
CA LYS A 358 19.75 -7.50 9.60
C LYS A 358 18.43 -6.92 9.09
N ALA A 359 17.68 -7.69 8.28
CA ALA A 359 16.36 -7.28 7.83
C ALA A 359 15.44 -7.00 9.03
N VAL A 360 15.35 -7.92 10.00
CA VAL A 360 14.60 -7.73 11.25
C VAL A 360 15.06 -6.49 12.02
N MET A 361 16.36 -6.22 12.09
CA MET A 361 16.88 -5.03 12.76
C MET A 361 16.34 -3.74 12.11
N TYR A 362 16.30 -3.68 10.78
CA TYR A 362 15.78 -2.51 10.06
C TYR A 362 14.26 -2.39 10.18
N PHE A 363 13.50 -3.49 10.13
CA PHE A 363 12.06 -3.47 10.38
C PHE A 363 11.73 -3.02 11.82
N ARG A 364 12.48 -3.47 12.81
CA ARG A 364 12.36 -2.95 14.20
C ARG A 364 12.65 -1.46 14.28
N ARG A 365 13.62 -0.96 13.49
CA ARG A 365 13.91 0.46 13.42
C ARG A 365 12.74 1.24 12.80
N ALA A 366 12.12 0.73 11.73
CA ALA A 366 10.91 1.30 11.16
C ALA A 366 9.79 1.42 12.20
N LEU A 367 9.60 0.36 13.01
CA LEU A 367 8.59 0.32 14.07
C LEU A 367 8.89 1.25 15.26
N LYS A 368 10.17 1.54 15.53
CA LYS A 368 10.54 2.57 16.51
C LYS A 368 10.19 3.98 16.03
N LEU A 369 10.26 4.22 14.72
CA LEU A 369 9.89 5.49 14.09
C LEU A 369 8.37 5.64 13.97
N ASN A 370 7.67 4.56 13.62
CA ASN A 370 6.21 4.52 13.53
C ASN A 370 5.67 3.15 13.97
N LYS A 371 5.12 3.06 15.19
CA LYS A 371 4.57 1.81 15.75
C LYS A 371 3.35 1.28 14.98
N LYS A 372 2.63 2.17 14.27
CA LYS A 372 1.45 1.84 13.45
C LYS A 372 1.81 1.46 12.01
N TYR A 373 3.08 1.32 11.67
CA TYR A 373 3.51 1.01 10.30
C TYR A 373 3.31 -0.48 9.99
N LEU A 374 2.17 -0.78 9.38
CA LEU A 374 1.68 -2.14 9.12
C LEU A 374 2.68 -2.98 8.32
N SER A 375 3.25 -2.42 7.23
CA SER A 375 4.19 -3.15 6.35
C SER A 375 5.39 -3.71 7.13
N ALA A 376 5.93 -2.96 8.10
CA ALA A 376 7.07 -3.42 8.89
C ALA A 376 6.72 -4.60 9.80
N TRP A 377 5.53 -4.64 10.38
CA TRP A 377 5.08 -5.77 11.20
C TRP A 377 4.94 -7.05 10.37
N THR A 378 4.30 -6.96 9.20
CA THR A 378 4.10 -8.11 8.31
C THR A 378 5.42 -8.63 7.74
N LEU A 379 6.29 -7.74 7.25
CA LEU A 379 7.61 -8.11 6.73
C LEU A 379 8.50 -8.74 7.82
N MET A 380 8.51 -8.16 9.03
CA MET A 380 9.24 -8.74 10.16
C MET A 380 8.73 -10.13 10.51
N GLY A 381 7.41 -10.37 10.42
CA GLY A 381 6.82 -11.69 10.59
C GLY A 381 7.32 -12.68 9.55
N HIS A 382 7.44 -12.30 8.28
CA HIS A 382 7.99 -13.15 7.23
C HIS A 382 9.44 -13.52 7.50
N GLU A 383 10.27 -12.55 7.91
CA GLU A 383 11.67 -12.85 8.26
C GLU A 383 11.80 -13.84 9.41
N TYR A 384 10.95 -13.73 10.43
CA TYR A 384 10.96 -14.70 11.53
C TYR A 384 10.50 -16.10 11.09
N VAL A 385 9.61 -16.21 10.11
CA VAL A 385 9.22 -17.50 9.50
C VAL A 385 10.42 -18.12 8.79
N GLU A 386 11.14 -17.35 7.97
CA GLU A 386 12.36 -17.81 7.29
C GLU A 386 13.46 -18.26 8.27
N MET A 387 13.58 -17.54 9.39
CA MET A 387 14.50 -17.89 10.49
C MET A 387 13.98 -19.08 11.33
N LYS A 388 12.82 -19.65 11.01
CA LYS A 388 12.15 -20.71 11.78
C LYS A 388 11.81 -20.32 13.23
N ASN A 389 11.75 -19.03 13.52
CA ASN A 389 11.34 -18.51 14.83
C ASN A 389 9.84 -18.23 14.84
N THR A 390 9.05 -19.30 14.94
CA THR A 390 7.57 -19.25 14.84
C THR A 390 6.92 -18.42 15.95
N SER A 391 7.48 -18.42 17.17
CA SER A 391 6.93 -17.63 18.28
C SER A 391 7.03 -16.13 18.02
N ALA A 392 8.19 -15.64 17.58
CA ALA A 392 8.39 -14.23 17.24
C ALA A 392 7.58 -13.83 16.00
N ALA A 393 7.40 -14.74 15.03
CA ALA A 393 6.54 -14.52 13.87
C ALA A 393 5.07 -14.30 14.28
N ILE A 394 4.54 -15.16 15.15
CA ILE A 394 3.17 -15.03 15.67
C ILE A 394 2.98 -13.69 16.38
N ASP A 395 3.92 -13.28 17.22
CA ASP A 395 3.83 -11.99 17.91
C ASP A 395 3.85 -10.81 16.94
N ALA A 396 4.71 -10.85 15.91
CA ALA A 396 4.75 -9.81 14.88
C ALA A 396 3.44 -9.72 14.08
N TYR A 397 2.90 -10.86 13.64
CA TYR A 397 1.64 -10.88 12.89
C TYR A 397 0.43 -10.49 13.76
N ARG A 398 0.40 -10.86 15.04
CA ARG A 398 -0.64 -10.39 15.97
C ARG A 398 -0.64 -8.88 16.10
N ARG A 399 0.55 -8.26 16.21
CA ARG A 399 0.68 -6.81 16.20
C ARG A 399 0.23 -6.19 14.88
N ALA A 400 0.52 -6.84 13.74
CA ALA A 400 0.00 -6.39 12.45
C ALA A 400 -1.54 -6.39 12.41
N VAL A 401 -2.18 -7.44 12.95
CA VAL A 401 -3.63 -7.54 13.08
C VAL A 401 -4.20 -6.49 14.04
N ASP A 402 -3.52 -6.20 15.15
CA ASP A 402 -3.93 -5.13 16.09
C ASP A 402 -3.91 -3.75 15.40
N VAL A 403 -2.96 -3.50 14.49
CA VAL A 403 -2.87 -2.25 13.70
C VAL A 403 -3.96 -2.18 12.64
N ASN A 404 -4.15 -3.26 11.88
CA ASN A 404 -5.18 -3.35 10.84
C ASN A 404 -5.81 -4.75 10.83
N PRO A 405 -6.99 -4.91 11.44
CA PRO A 405 -7.71 -6.19 11.48
C PRO A 405 -8.14 -6.72 10.11
N CYS A 406 -8.19 -5.85 9.09
CA CYS A 406 -8.61 -6.21 7.74
C CYS A 406 -7.46 -6.66 6.82
N ASP A 407 -6.20 -6.63 7.28
CA ASP A 407 -5.06 -7.06 6.45
C ASP A 407 -4.98 -8.59 6.36
N TYR A 408 -5.36 -9.12 5.20
CA TYR A 408 -5.33 -10.57 4.94
C TYR A 408 -3.93 -11.18 5.05
N ARG A 409 -2.85 -10.41 4.80
CA ARG A 409 -1.46 -10.89 4.84
C ARG A 409 -1.05 -11.29 6.24
N ALA A 410 -1.42 -10.49 7.23
CA ALA A 410 -1.15 -10.81 8.63
C ALA A 410 -1.90 -12.07 9.09
N TRP A 411 -3.18 -12.22 8.69
CA TRP A 411 -3.96 -13.43 8.97
C TRP A 411 -3.40 -14.66 8.27
N TYR A 412 -2.95 -14.52 7.02
CA TYR A 412 -2.27 -15.58 6.27
C TYR A 412 -0.97 -16.00 6.94
N GLY A 413 -0.13 -15.03 7.34
CA GLY A 413 1.12 -15.30 8.05
C GLY A 413 0.92 -16.02 9.39
N LEU A 414 -0.13 -15.67 10.15
CA LEU A 414 -0.52 -16.41 11.35
C LEU A 414 -0.87 -17.86 11.01
N GLY A 415 -1.66 -18.08 9.96
CA GLY A 415 -1.99 -19.44 9.49
C GLY A 415 -0.74 -20.25 9.17
N GLN A 416 0.19 -19.66 8.43
CA GLN A 416 1.45 -20.26 8.04
C GLN A 416 2.34 -20.60 9.25
N ALA A 417 2.44 -19.69 10.21
CA ALA A 417 3.22 -19.94 11.43
C ALA A 417 2.63 -21.10 12.28
N TYR A 418 1.31 -21.20 12.39
CA TYR A 418 0.66 -22.31 13.10
C TYR A 418 0.73 -23.64 12.31
N GLU A 419 0.71 -23.59 10.97
CA GLU A 419 0.97 -24.77 10.12
C GLU A 419 2.37 -25.32 10.36
N MET A 420 3.40 -24.45 10.39
CA MET A 420 4.78 -24.85 10.70
C MET A 420 4.95 -25.43 12.10
N MET A 421 4.12 -25.03 13.05
CA MET A 421 4.09 -25.63 14.40
C MET A 421 3.36 -26.97 14.45
N GLY A 422 2.83 -27.46 13.33
CA GLY A 422 2.02 -28.67 13.29
C GLY A 422 0.66 -28.55 13.97
N MET A 423 0.08 -27.34 13.98
CA MET A 423 -1.23 -27.05 14.58
C MET A 423 -2.27 -26.70 13.51
N PRO A 424 -2.70 -27.64 12.66
CA PRO A 424 -3.52 -27.36 11.49
C PRO A 424 -4.91 -26.81 11.82
N PHE A 425 -5.49 -27.11 12.98
CA PHE A 425 -6.78 -26.53 13.39
C PHE A 425 -6.71 -25.01 13.59
N TYR A 426 -5.62 -24.55 14.24
CA TYR A 426 -5.39 -23.10 14.39
C TYR A 426 -5.06 -22.46 13.03
N ALA A 427 -4.24 -23.11 12.22
CA ALA A 427 -3.91 -22.64 10.88
C ALA A 427 -5.18 -22.44 10.03
N LEU A 428 -6.11 -23.41 10.02
CA LEU A 428 -7.38 -23.30 9.32
C LEU A 428 -8.24 -22.12 9.79
N HIS A 429 -8.26 -21.84 11.11
CA HIS A 429 -9.00 -20.69 11.62
C HIS A 429 -8.46 -19.38 11.01
N TYR A 430 -7.16 -19.21 10.99
CA TYR A 430 -6.52 -18.01 10.47
C TYR A 430 -6.58 -17.91 8.93
N PHE A 431 -6.45 -19.02 8.21
CA PHE A 431 -6.65 -19.03 6.75
C PHE A 431 -8.10 -18.70 6.37
N ARG A 432 -9.10 -19.19 7.10
CA ARG A 432 -10.50 -18.79 6.90
C ARG A 432 -10.70 -17.29 7.07
N LYS A 433 -10.06 -16.68 8.08
CA LYS A 433 -10.09 -15.21 8.28
C LYS A 433 -9.42 -14.49 7.10
N SER A 434 -8.28 -14.96 6.62
CA SER A 434 -7.61 -14.38 5.46
C SER A 434 -8.48 -14.45 4.20
N ILE A 435 -9.10 -15.59 3.92
CA ILE A 435 -10.03 -15.80 2.78
C ILE A 435 -11.26 -14.91 2.89
N PHE A 436 -11.78 -14.69 4.10
CA PHE A 436 -12.92 -13.77 4.30
C PHE A 436 -12.61 -12.37 3.78
N PHE A 437 -11.38 -11.88 3.99
CA PHE A 437 -10.95 -10.57 3.52
C PHE A 437 -10.56 -10.55 2.04
N LEU A 438 -10.05 -11.65 1.48
CA LEU A 438 -9.67 -11.75 0.07
C LEU A 438 -10.08 -13.10 -0.53
N PRO A 439 -11.37 -13.27 -0.91
CA PRO A 439 -11.92 -14.55 -1.36
C PRO A 439 -11.43 -15.01 -2.75
N ASN A 440 -10.91 -14.08 -3.56
CA ASN A 440 -10.52 -14.37 -4.95
C ASN A 440 -9.02 -14.65 -5.14
N ASP A 441 -8.25 -14.79 -4.07
CA ASP A 441 -6.83 -15.16 -4.17
C ASP A 441 -6.65 -16.67 -4.09
N SER A 442 -6.18 -17.28 -5.18
CA SER A 442 -5.95 -18.74 -5.31
C SER A 442 -5.00 -19.29 -4.23
N ARG A 443 -3.97 -18.53 -3.85
CA ARG A 443 -2.95 -18.95 -2.86
C ARG A 443 -3.54 -19.23 -1.49
N LEU A 444 -4.53 -18.44 -1.06
CA LEU A 444 -5.17 -18.61 0.23
C LEU A 444 -5.97 -19.92 0.28
N TRP A 445 -6.66 -20.26 -0.82
CA TRP A 445 -7.37 -21.51 -0.97
C TRP A 445 -6.43 -22.71 -1.04
N ILE A 446 -5.27 -22.58 -1.73
CA ILE A 446 -4.22 -23.60 -1.79
C ILE A 446 -3.66 -23.88 -0.40
N ALA A 447 -3.34 -22.84 0.39
CA ALA A 447 -2.82 -23.01 1.75
C ALA A 447 -3.84 -23.71 2.66
N MET A 448 -5.12 -23.31 2.59
CA MET A 448 -6.20 -23.97 3.34
C MET A 448 -6.37 -25.44 2.91
N ALA A 449 -6.27 -25.74 1.60
CA ALA A 449 -6.34 -27.10 1.08
C ALA A 449 -5.19 -27.96 1.58
N LYS A 450 -3.97 -27.43 1.62
CA LYS A 450 -2.79 -28.13 2.19
C LYS A 450 -3.01 -28.49 3.67
N CYS A 451 -3.59 -27.58 4.45
CA CYS A 451 -3.94 -27.88 5.83
C CYS A 451 -4.97 -29.03 5.96
N TYR A 452 -6.03 -29.03 5.13
CA TYR A 452 -6.99 -30.15 5.12
C TYR A 452 -6.37 -31.49 4.69
N GLN A 453 -5.35 -31.43 3.85
CA GLN A 453 -4.62 -32.62 3.37
C GLN A 453 -3.61 -33.15 4.41
N SER A 454 -3.29 -32.38 5.46
CA SER A 454 -2.33 -32.79 6.49
C SER A 454 -2.71 -34.13 7.13
N GLU A 455 -1.70 -34.88 7.60
CA GLU A 455 -1.90 -36.20 8.24
C GLU A 455 -2.81 -36.14 9.47
N GLN A 456 -2.83 -35.02 10.17
CA GLN A 456 -3.66 -34.85 11.37
C GLN A 456 -5.14 -34.64 11.09
N LEU A 457 -5.51 -34.05 9.93
CA LEU A 457 -6.89 -33.75 9.57
C LEU A 457 -7.47 -34.79 8.61
N HIS A 458 -6.70 -35.21 7.63
CA HIS A 458 -7.04 -36.21 6.60
C HIS A 458 -8.41 -35.95 5.90
N MET A 459 -8.78 -34.68 5.75
CA MET A 459 -10.06 -34.27 5.16
C MET A 459 -9.92 -34.02 3.67
N LEU A 460 -9.67 -35.09 2.88
CA LEU A 460 -9.31 -35.01 1.46
C LEU A 460 -10.43 -34.40 0.60
N GLU A 461 -11.69 -34.65 0.91
CA GLU A 461 -12.85 -34.09 0.19
C GLU A 461 -12.93 -32.56 0.35
N GLU A 462 -12.67 -32.05 1.55
CA GLU A 462 -12.65 -30.61 1.78
C GLU A 462 -11.43 -29.96 1.10
N ALA A 463 -10.28 -30.65 1.07
CA ALA A 463 -9.12 -30.21 0.31
C ALA A 463 -9.43 -30.08 -1.19
N ILE A 464 -10.13 -31.06 -1.79
CA ILE A 464 -10.57 -31.02 -3.17
C ILE A 464 -11.47 -29.82 -3.45
N LYS A 465 -12.43 -29.52 -2.57
CA LYS A 465 -13.30 -28.34 -2.72
C LYS A 465 -12.48 -27.04 -2.72
N CYS A 466 -11.50 -26.93 -1.84
CA CYS A 466 -10.62 -25.77 -1.74
C CYS A 466 -9.75 -25.62 -3.00
N TYR A 467 -9.12 -26.70 -3.48
CA TYR A 467 -8.34 -26.65 -4.72
C TYR A 467 -9.20 -26.32 -5.94
N LYS A 468 -10.42 -26.87 -6.06
CA LYS A 468 -11.38 -26.49 -7.12
C LYS A 468 -11.69 -24.98 -7.06
N ARG A 469 -11.84 -24.43 -5.87
CA ARG A 469 -12.06 -22.99 -5.71
C ARG A 469 -10.81 -22.20 -6.14
N ALA A 470 -9.60 -22.67 -5.78
CA ALA A 470 -8.35 -22.05 -6.21
C ALA A 470 -8.20 -21.98 -7.74
N VAL A 471 -8.53 -23.07 -8.44
CA VAL A 471 -8.54 -23.10 -9.92
C VAL A 471 -9.51 -22.06 -10.50
N ASN A 472 -10.72 -21.94 -9.91
CA ASN A 472 -11.70 -20.96 -10.36
C ASN A 472 -11.29 -19.50 -10.07
N CYS A 473 -10.39 -19.26 -9.09
CA CYS A 473 -9.84 -17.96 -8.78
C CYS A 473 -8.63 -17.58 -9.65
N GLY A 474 -8.23 -18.41 -10.62
CA GLY A 474 -7.12 -18.12 -11.52
C GLY A 474 -5.76 -18.46 -10.89
N ASP A 475 -5.50 -19.75 -10.69
CA ASP A 475 -4.20 -20.25 -10.25
C ASP A 475 -3.17 -20.17 -11.39
N THR A 476 -2.37 -19.12 -11.40
CA THR A 476 -1.32 -18.90 -12.41
C THR A 476 -0.15 -19.86 -12.28
N GLU A 477 0.10 -20.39 -11.07
CA GLU A 477 1.22 -21.30 -10.82
C GLU A 477 0.87 -22.77 -11.14
N GLY A 478 -0.44 -23.10 -11.33
CA GLY A 478 -0.91 -24.45 -11.61
C GLY A 478 -0.80 -25.46 -10.46
N ILE A 479 -0.48 -24.97 -9.27
CA ILE A 479 -0.33 -25.83 -8.08
C ILE A 479 -1.66 -26.54 -7.76
N ALA A 480 -2.77 -25.84 -7.90
CA ALA A 480 -4.08 -26.40 -7.57
C ALA A 480 -4.49 -27.53 -8.53
N LEU A 481 -4.24 -27.38 -9.83
CA LEU A 481 -4.53 -28.43 -10.84
C LEU A 481 -3.73 -29.71 -10.55
N ASN A 482 -2.42 -29.55 -10.32
CA ASN A 482 -1.54 -30.68 -10.05
C ASN A 482 -1.93 -31.40 -8.74
N GLN A 483 -2.23 -30.64 -7.66
CA GLN A 483 -2.66 -31.24 -6.40
C GLN A 483 -4.04 -31.91 -6.49
N LEU A 484 -4.99 -31.36 -7.27
CA LEU A 484 -6.26 -32.00 -7.54
C LEU A 484 -6.08 -33.34 -8.23
N ALA A 485 -5.24 -33.39 -9.28
CA ALA A 485 -4.95 -34.63 -9.99
C ALA A 485 -4.36 -35.69 -9.05
N LYS A 486 -3.37 -35.32 -8.23
CA LYS A 486 -2.76 -36.22 -7.22
C LYS A 486 -3.75 -36.69 -6.16
N LEU A 487 -4.66 -35.82 -5.70
CA LEU A 487 -5.68 -36.22 -4.71
C LEU A 487 -6.69 -37.19 -5.29
N HIS A 488 -7.19 -36.93 -6.51
CA HIS A 488 -8.11 -37.86 -7.20
C HIS A 488 -7.42 -39.18 -7.47
N GLN A 489 -6.15 -39.21 -7.85
CA GLN A 489 -5.35 -40.43 -8.00
C GLN A 489 -5.25 -41.21 -6.66
N LYS A 490 -4.95 -40.54 -5.53
CA LYS A 490 -4.92 -41.18 -4.21
C LYS A 490 -6.26 -41.79 -3.79
N LEU A 491 -7.37 -41.17 -4.20
CA LEU A 491 -8.74 -41.66 -3.95
C LEU A 491 -9.19 -42.74 -4.94
N GLY A 492 -8.35 -43.13 -5.91
CA GLY A 492 -8.69 -44.12 -6.92
C GLY A 492 -9.67 -43.64 -8.01
N ARG A 493 -9.93 -42.30 -8.06
CA ARG A 493 -10.79 -41.67 -9.07
C ARG A 493 -9.96 -41.32 -10.31
N ASN A 494 -9.56 -42.35 -11.06
CA ASN A 494 -8.59 -42.20 -12.15
C ASN A 494 -9.09 -41.35 -13.32
N GLU A 495 -10.40 -41.36 -13.62
CA GLU A 495 -10.96 -40.52 -14.69
C GLU A 495 -10.88 -39.03 -14.37
N GLU A 496 -11.24 -38.65 -13.13
CA GLU A 496 -11.13 -37.27 -12.65
C GLU A 496 -9.66 -36.84 -12.55
N ALA A 497 -8.78 -37.74 -12.10
CA ALA A 497 -7.34 -37.47 -12.06
C ALA A 497 -6.77 -37.22 -13.47
N ALA A 498 -7.18 -38.03 -14.47
CA ALA A 498 -6.76 -37.86 -15.86
C ALA A 498 -7.20 -36.50 -16.42
N PHE A 499 -8.44 -36.10 -16.17
CA PHE A 499 -8.96 -34.80 -16.59
C PHE A 499 -8.13 -33.61 -16.03
N TYR A 500 -7.76 -33.67 -14.74
CA TYR A 500 -6.97 -32.58 -14.14
C TYR A 500 -5.52 -32.61 -14.58
N PHE A 501 -4.90 -33.78 -14.78
CA PHE A 501 -3.56 -33.90 -15.35
C PHE A 501 -3.49 -33.39 -16.79
N GLU A 502 -4.49 -33.69 -17.60
CA GLU A 502 -4.59 -33.23 -19.00
C GLU A 502 -4.68 -31.69 -19.02
N LYS A 503 -5.53 -31.11 -18.19
CA LYS A 503 -5.69 -29.66 -18.07
C LYS A 503 -4.43 -28.95 -17.56
N ASP A 504 -3.71 -29.57 -16.63
CA ASP A 504 -2.42 -29.03 -16.14
C ASP A 504 -1.34 -29.11 -17.23
N LEU A 505 -1.35 -30.20 -18.04
CA LEU A 505 -0.44 -30.36 -19.15
C LEU A 505 -0.70 -29.33 -20.27
N GLU A 506 -1.97 -29.08 -20.63
CA GLU A 506 -2.35 -28.04 -21.59
C GLU A 506 -1.84 -26.66 -21.14
N ARG A 507 -1.96 -26.35 -19.86
CA ARG A 507 -1.44 -25.11 -19.29
C ARG A 507 0.08 -25.04 -19.40
N MET A 508 0.79 -26.08 -18.96
CA MET A 508 2.26 -26.13 -19.03
C MET A 508 2.76 -26.01 -20.48
N ASP A 509 2.05 -26.61 -21.43
CA ASP A 509 2.37 -26.51 -22.88
C ASP A 509 2.17 -25.07 -23.39
N ALA A 510 1.10 -24.41 -22.98
CA ALA A 510 0.84 -23.01 -23.36
C ALA A 510 1.88 -22.03 -22.80
N GLU A 511 2.41 -22.32 -21.62
CA GLU A 511 3.42 -21.49 -20.95
C GLU A 511 4.85 -21.92 -21.28
N GLY A 512 5.05 -23.03 -22.01
CA GLY A 512 6.38 -23.56 -22.33
C GLY A 512 7.16 -24.05 -21.12
N LEU A 513 6.47 -24.50 -20.07
CA LEU A 513 7.09 -24.94 -18.83
C LEU A 513 7.41 -26.44 -18.89
N GLU A 514 8.65 -26.78 -18.57
CA GLU A 514 9.11 -28.16 -18.44
C GLU A 514 9.52 -28.44 -16.99
N GLY A 515 9.15 -29.61 -16.46
CA GLY A 515 9.51 -29.95 -15.09
C GLY A 515 8.96 -31.29 -14.59
N PRO A 516 9.29 -31.68 -13.35
CA PRO A 516 8.90 -32.96 -12.76
C PRO A 516 7.39 -33.22 -12.77
N ASN A 517 6.58 -32.17 -12.58
CA ASN A 517 5.12 -32.28 -12.59
C ASN A 517 4.58 -32.68 -13.98
N MET A 518 5.20 -32.20 -15.06
CA MET A 518 4.87 -32.57 -16.43
C MET A 518 5.17 -34.03 -16.68
N PHE A 519 6.32 -34.52 -16.24
CA PHE A 519 6.68 -35.95 -16.41
C PHE A 519 5.73 -36.86 -15.65
N GLU A 520 5.35 -36.48 -14.43
CA GLU A 520 4.38 -37.25 -13.63
C GLU A 520 3.00 -37.28 -14.31
N ALA A 521 2.54 -36.16 -14.86
CA ALA A 521 1.29 -36.09 -15.61
C ALA A 521 1.33 -37.00 -16.85
N LEU A 522 2.39 -36.92 -17.66
CA LEU A 522 2.55 -37.74 -18.86
C LEU A 522 2.59 -39.23 -18.55
N VAL A 523 3.32 -39.64 -17.50
CA VAL A 523 3.40 -41.05 -17.06
C VAL A 523 2.03 -41.57 -16.60
N PHE A 524 1.31 -40.74 -15.81
CA PHE A 524 -0.02 -41.10 -15.32
C PHE A 524 -1.01 -41.27 -16.49
N LEU A 525 -1.07 -40.27 -17.39
CA LEU A 525 -1.97 -40.30 -18.56
C LEU A 525 -1.69 -41.50 -19.47
N ALA A 526 -0.41 -41.78 -19.77
CA ALA A 526 -0.01 -42.94 -20.54
C ALA A 526 -0.45 -44.27 -19.88
N THR A 527 -0.33 -44.37 -18.56
CA THR A 527 -0.73 -45.55 -17.79
C THR A 527 -2.27 -45.69 -17.75
N HIS A 528 -2.98 -44.59 -17.53
CA HIS A 528 -4.45 -44.59 -17.51
C HIS A 528 -5.04 -44.95 -18.85
N LEU A 529 -4.56 -44.38 -19.96
CA LEU A 529 -5.02 -44.70 -21.30
C LEU A 529 -4.70 -46.13 -21.70
N LYS A 530 -3.55 -46.69 -21.29
CA LYS A 530 -3.22 -48.09 -21.45
C LYS A 530 -4.25 -49.00 -20.75
N THR A 531 -4.65 -48.67 -19.51
CA THR A 531 -5.66 -49.45 -18.76
C THR A 531 -7.05 -49.39 -19.45
N ASN A 532 -7.37 -48.25 -20.04
CA ASN A 532 -8.61 -48.03 -20.79
C ASN A 532 -8.56 -48.55 -22.24
N LYS A 533 -7.49 -49.28 -22.63
CA LYS A 533 -7.28 -49.85 -23.99
C LYS A 533 -7.20 -48.80 -25.11
N LYS A 534 -6.95 -47.55 -24.83
CA LYS A 534 -6.72 -46.47 -25.79
C LYS A 534 -5.22 -46.36 -26.10
N PHE A 535 -4.74 -47.36 -26.85
CA PHE A 535 -3.29 -47.55 -27.05
C PHE A 535 -2.64 -46.45 -27.89
N ASP A 536 -3.34 -45.95 -28.91
CA ASP A 536 -2.81 -44.94 -29.82
C ASP A 536 -2.57 -43.59 -29.09
N GLU A 537 -3.53 -43.16 -28.26
CA GLU A 537 -3.40 -41.97 -27.43
C GLU A 537 -2.27 -42.14 -26.37
N ALA A 538 -2.17 -43.35 -25.78
CA ALA A 538 -1.11 -43.63 -24.80
C ALA A 538 0.30 -43.60 -25.43
N GLU A 539 0.45 -44.03 -26.69
CA GLU A 539 1.72 -44.01 -27.42
C GLU A 539 2.20 -42.58 -27.67
N VAL A 540 1.30 -41.62 -27.92
CA VAL A 540 1.64 -40.19 -28.08
C VAL A 540 2.31 -39.65 -26.84
N TYR A 541 1.73 -39.87 -25.65
CA TYR A 541 2.31 -39.40 -24.38
C TYR A 541 3.64 -40.10 -24.06
N CYS A 542 3.74 -41.39 -24.35
CA CYS A 542 5.00 -42.12 -24.17
C CYS A 542 6.10 -41.62 -25.12
N THR A 543 5.76 -41.32 -26.39
CA THR A 543 6.72 -40.82 -27.36
C THR A 543 7.28 -39.47 -26.92
N ARG A 544 6.44 -38.59 -26.43
CA ARG A 544 6.84 -37.30 -25.87
C ARG A 544 7.80 -37.45 -24.68
N LEU A 545 7.61 -38.46 -23.83
CA LEU A 545 8.53 -38.76 -22.72
C LEU A 545 9.92 -39.27 -23.18
N LEU A 546 10.03 -39.83 -24.42
CA LEU A 546 11.31 -40.28 -24.95
C LEU A 546 12.25 -39.14 -25.36
N ASP A 547 11.71 -37.96 -25.62
CA ASP A 547 12.48 -36.78 -26.01
C ASP A 547 13.31 -36.27 -24.83
N TYR A 548 12.93 -36.63 -23.61
CA TYR A 548 13.64 -36.22 -22.39
C TYR A 548 14.71 -37.24 -21.96
N SER A 549 15.72 -36.79 -21.23
CA SER A 549 16.79 -37.61 -20.68
C SER A 549 16.54 -37.92 -19.19
N GLY A 550 16.74 -39.16 -18.76
CA GLY A 550 16.62 -39.53 -17.36
C GLY A 550 15.84 -40.81 -17.09
N PRO A 551 15.48 -41.09 -15.82
CA PRO A 551 14.73 -42.28 -15.43
C PRO A 551 13.33 -42.33 -16.03
N GLU A 552 12.76 -41.20 -16.42
CA GLU A 552 11.46 -41.06 -17.08
C GLU A 552 11.48 -41.72 -18.46
N LYS A 553 12.59 -41.63 -19.18
CA LYS A 553 12.80 -42.31 -20.46
C LYS A 553 12.72 -43.83 -20.35
N GLU A 554 13.28 -44.41 -19.31
CA GLU A 554 13.21 -45.85 -19.06
C GLU A 554 11.78 -46.30 -18.70
N LYS A 555 11.05 -45.48 -17.92
CA LYS A 555 9.63 -45.70 -17.63
C LYS A 555 8.81 -45.65 -18.92
N ALA A 556 9.05 -44.67 -19.79
CA ALA A 556 8.40 -44.54 -21.08
C ALA A 556 8.64 -45.77 -21.99
N LYS A 557 9.89 -46.24 -22.07
CA LYS A 557 10.23 -47.49 -22.81
C LYS A 557 9.52 -48.71 -22.25
N SER A 558 9.42 -48.85 -20.94
CA SER A 558 8.71 -49.98 -20.30
C SER A 558 7.22 -49.92 -20.57
N LEU A 559 6.60 -48.74 -20.52
CA LEU A 559 5.19 -48.52 -20.86
C LEU A 559 4.92 -48.82 -22.32
N LEU A 560 5.75 -48.35 -23.27
CA LEU A 560 5.65 -48.64 -24.69
C LEU A 560 5.73 -50.14 -25.00
N ARG A 561 6.68 -50.87 -24.40
CA ARG A 561 6.75 -52.32 -24.50
C ARG A 561 5.46 -52.96 -24.02
N GLY A 562 4.92 -52.53 -22.88
CA GLY A 562 3.68 -53.04 -22.34
C GLY A 562 2.45 -52.71 -23.20
N ILE A 563 2.41 -51.55 -23.87
CA ILE A 563 1.36 -51.17 -24.81
C ILE A 563 1.41 -52.08 -26.05
N ARG A 564 2.59 -52.26 -26.65
CA ARG A 564 2.78 -53.11 -27.83
C ARG A 564 2.46 -54.57 -27.55
N MET A 565 2.83 -55.11 -26.39
CA MET A 565 2.42 -56.45 -25.98
C MET A 565 0.91 -56.60 -25.81
N ALA A 566 0.25 -55.57 -25.25
CA ALA A 566 -1.21 -55.58 -25.11
C ALA A 566 -1.95 -55.45 -26.45
N GLN A 567 -1.38 -54.74 -27.42
CA GLN A 567 -1.92 -54.64 -28.80
C GLN A 567 -1.76 -55.98 -29.57
N THR A 568 -0.66 -56.68 -29.37
CA THR A 568 -0.37 -57.96 -30.10
C THR A 568 -1.05 -59.18 -29.51
N GLY A 569 -1.75 -59.06 -28.37
CA GLY A 569 -2.55 -60.15 -27.81
C GLY A 569 -1.75 -61.31 -27.19
N PHE A 570 -0.42 -61.15 -26.96
CA PHE A 570 0.38 -62.17 -26.26
C PHE A 570 0.19 -62.04 -24.76
N PRO A 571 -0.16 -63.13 -24.02
CA PRO A 571 -0.24 -63.13 -22.58
C PRO A 571 1.14 -62.85 -21.95
N SER A 572 1.19 -62.07 -20.91
CA SER A 572 2.40 -61.83 -20.09
C SER A 572 2.89 -63.15 -19.55
N MET A 573 4.06 -63.64 -20.01
CA MET A 573 4.80 -64.66 -19.29
C MET A 573 5.43 -64.01 -18.09
N ASP A 574 4.90 -64.31 -16.90
CA ASP A 574 5.52 -64.03 -15.64
C ASP A 574 6.90 -64.73 -15.60
N MET A 575 7.98 -63.95 -15.70
CA MET A 575 9.35 -64.39 -15.44
C MET A 575 9.63 -64.35 -13.92
N GLU A 576 8.89 -65.11 -13.15
CA GLU A 576 9.29 -65.54 -11.83
C GLU A 576 9.53 -67.07 -11.90
N HIS A 577 10.78 -67.44 -11.65
CA HIS A 577 11.38 -68.74 -11.39
C HIS A 577 12.29 -69.28 -12.49
N PHE A 578 13.58 -68.89 -12.39
CA PHE A 578 14.68 -69.79 -12.63
C PHE A 578 15.40 -70.00 -11.28
N PRO A 579 15.41 -71.21 -10.72
CA PRO A 579 16.29 -71.59 -9.63
C PRO A 579 17.67 -71.95 -10.22
N LEU A 580 18.73 -71.35 -9.66
CA LEU A 580 20.09 -71.91 -9.67
C LEU A 580 20.30 -72.71 -8.42
#